data_183a60fd094bc3e4c03e2d23d5658284
#
_entry.id   183a60fd094bc3e4c03e2d23d5658284
#
_cell.length_a   1.000
_cell.length_b   1.000
_cell.length_c   1.000
_cell.angle_alpha   90.00
_cell.angle_beta   90.00
_cell.angle_gamma   90.00
#
_symmetry.space_group_name_H-M   'P 1'
#
loop_
_entity.id
_entity.type
_entity.pdbx_description
1 polymer ?
#
loop_
_entity_poly.entity_id
_entity_poly.type
_entity_poly.pdbx_seq_one_letter_code
_entity_poly.pdbx_strand_id
1 'polypeptide(L)'
;MLKNLNIWFFSSLIISLFVAIPIITVFTSFFDTTSNYYEILKETFLIEYILNSLVLLSSVLVLSFVLGTGAAYLVSFYKFPGSDFFKWALILSFAVPPYIYAYSLTAFFENYGTAFTILKNLFGDANYNKNIPKFDGMFGAIISITFSLYAYVYILARASFLYQPQNLIDLGKNLGFSKFKSFYNIIPVSYTHLRAHETR
;
A
#
# COMPACT_ATOMS: atom_id res chain seq x y z
N MET A 1 -21.08 33.98 -23.09
CA MET A 1 -20.34 32.98 -22.31
C MET A 1 -20.03 31.68 -23.09
N LEU A 2 -20.16 31.66 -24.43
CA LEU A 2 -20.01 30.45 -25.27
C LEU A 2 -18.81 30.52 -26.25
N LYS A 3 -17.78 31.34 -25.98
CA LYS A 3 -16.73 31.69 -26.96
C LYS A 3 -15.46 30.82 -26.89
N ASN A 4 -15.42 29.78 -26.08
CA ASN A 4 -14.23 28.90 -25.95
C ASN A 4 -14.57 27.41 -26.00
N LEU A 5 -15.47 27.00 -26.93
CA LEU A 5 -15.65 25.60 -27.23
C LEU A 5 -14.50 25.12 -28.14
N ASN A 6 -13.36 24.88 -27.56
CA ASN A 6 -12.20 24.35 -28.23
C ASN A 6 -12.34 22.83 -28.44
N ILE A 7 -11.63 22.31 -29.45
CA ILE A 7 -11.56 20.87 -29.73
C ILE A 7 -11.27 20.04 -28.50
N TRP A 8 -10.49 20.59 -27.57
CA TRP A 8 -10.16 19.98 -26.26
C TRP A 8 -11.38 19.81 -25.34
N PHE A 9 -12.35 20.72 -25.41
CA PHE A 9 -13.60 20.56 -24.65
C PHE A 9 -14.43 19.39 -25.18
N PHE A 10 -14.56 19.26 -26.49
CA PHE A 10 -15.27 18.12 -27.07
C PHE A 10 -14.57 16.81 -26.85
N SER A 11 -13.24 16.75 -26.95
CA SER A 11 -12.48 15.52 -26.66
C SER A 11 -12.60 15.10 -25.20
N SER A 12 -12.50 16.04 -24.26
CA SER A 12 -12.65 15.73 -22.84
C SER A 12 -14.08 15.28 -22.49
N LEU A 13 -15.09 15.88 -23.14
CA LEU A 13 -16.49 15.50 -22.97
C LEU A 13 -16.74 14.06 -23.47
N ILE A 14 -16.20 13.70 -24.64
CA ILE A 14 -16.33 12.35 -25.20
C ILE A 14 -15.67 11.33 -24.30
N ILE A 15 -14.44 11.59 -23.82
CA ILE A 15 -13.72 10.71 -22.90
C ILE A 15 -14.51 10.56 -21.60
N SER A 16 -15.00 11.66 -21.04
CA SER A 16 -15.78 11.65 -19.81
C SER A 16 -17.08 10.84 -19.96
N LEU A 17 -17.80 10.99 -21.07
CA LEU A 17 -19.00 10.21 -21.37
C LEU A 17 -18.65 8.71 -21.48
N PHE A 18 -17.57 8.37 -22.17
CA PHE A 18 -17.14 6.97 -22.32
C PHE A 18 -16.80 6.32 -20.96
N VAL A 19 -16.13 7.07 -20.08
CA VAL A 19 -15.83 6.60 -18.71
C VAL A 19 -17.07 6.55 -17.82
N ALA A 20 -18.05 7.42 -18.07
CA ALA A 20 -19.30 7.46 -17.30
C ALA A 20 -20.24 6.28 -17.61
N ILE A 21 -20.20 5.70 -18.83
CA ILE A 21 -21.08 4.61 -19.23
C ILE A 21 -21.09 3.43 -18.25
N PRO A 22 -19.95 2.79 -17.90
CA PRO A 22 -19.95 1.67 -16.96
C PRO A 22 -20.45 2.08 -15.57
N ILE A 23 -20.15 3.29 -15.13
CA ILE A 23 -20.60 3.81 -13.83
C ILE A 23 -22.12 3.96 -13.82
N ILE A 24 -22.68 4.57 -14.87
CA ILE A 24 -24.13 4.75 -15.02
C ILE A 24 -24.82 3.38 -15.12
N THR A 25 -24.26 2.43 -15.88
CA THR A 25 -24.82 1.07 -15.99
C THR A 25 -24.90 0.38 -14.62
N VAL A 26 -23.84 0.43 -13.81
CA VAL A 26 -23.86 -0.14 -12.45
C VAL A 26 -24.91 0.58 -11.60
N PHE A 27 -25.00 1.91 -11.71
CA PHE A 27 -25.94 2.70 -10.93
C PHE A 27 -27.40 2.42 -11.33
N THR A 28 -27.70 2.29 -12.63
CA THR A 28 -29.04 1.94 -13.11
C THR A 28 -29.45 0.52 -12.75
N SER A 29 -28.51 -0.44 -12.79
CA SER A 29 -28.76 -1.82 -12.36
C SER A 29 -29.17 -1.93 -10.89
N PHE A 30 -28.77 -0.97 -10.05
CA PHE A 30 -29.20 -0.93 -8.65
C PHE A 30 -30.70 -0.66 -8.48
N PHE A 31 -31.31 0.05 -9.43
CA PHE A 31 -32.76 0.37 -9.43
C PHE A 31 -33.59 -0.63 -10.21
N ASP A 32 -32.97 -1.62 -10.82
CA ASP A 32 -33.69 -2.64 -11.61
C ASP A 32 -34.27 -3.70 -10.66
N THR A 33 -35.55 -3.54 -10.34
CA THR A 33 -36.29 -4.37 -9.38
C THR A 33 -36.77 -5.71 -9.97
N THR A 34 -36.52 -5.99 -11.23
CA THR A 34 -37.00 -7.20 -11.92
C THR A 34 -36.22 -8.48 -11.63
N SER A 35 -35.10 -8.38 -10.96
CA SER A 35 -34.27 -9.52 -10.67
C SER A 35 -34.29 -9.84 -9.17
N ASN A 36 -34.47 -11.10 -8.82
CA ASN A 36 -34.38 -11.63 -7.45
C ASN A 36 -32.94 -11.53 -6.87
N TYR A 37 -32.21 -10.44 -7.18
CA TYR A 37 -30.84 -10.22 -6.68
C TYR A 37 -30.78 -10.28 -5.14
N TYR A 38 -31.84 -9.84 -4.46
CA TYR A 38 -31.92 -9.85 -3.01
C TYR A 38 -31.99 -11.28 -2.44
N GLU A 39 -32.69 -12.19 -3.12
CA GLU A 39 -32.74 -13.60 -2.73
C GLU A 39 -31.42 -14.29 -3.03
N ILE A 40 -30.84 -14.05 -4.21
CA ILE A 40 -29.52 -14.57 -4.59
C ILE A 40 -28.42 -14.07 -3.62
N LEU A 41 -28.48 -12.80 -3.21
CA LEU A 41 -27.53 -12.25 -2.24
C LEU A 41 -27.70 -12.85 -0.82
N LYS A 42 -28.92 -13.20 -0.42
CA LYS A 42 -29.17 -13.88 0.86
C LYS A 42 -28.71 -15.34 0.86
N GLU A 43 -28.84 -16.01 -0.26
CA GLU A 43 -28.39 -17.40 -0.44
C GLU A 43 -26.88 -17.50 -0.68
N THR A 44 -26.23 -16.41 -1.05
CA THR A 44 -24.78 -16.34 -1.27
C THR A 44 -24.10 -15.98 0.06
N PHE A 45 -22.86 -16.43 0.24
CA PHE A 45 -22.00 -16.13 1.42
C PHE A 45 -21.59 -14.65 1.48
N LEU A 46 -22.53 -13.70 1.27
CA LEU A 46 -22.27 -12.27 1.20
C LEU A 46 -21.53 -11.73 2.43
N ILE A 47 -21.96 -12.15 3.62
CA ILE A 47 -21.34 -11.71 4.88
C ILE A 47 -19.89 -12.20 4.96
N GLU A 48 -19.64 -13.43 4.52
CA GLU A 48 -18.29 -13.99 4.48
C GLU A 48 -17.39 -13.23 3.51
N TYR A 49 -17.88 -12.89 2.32
CA TYR A 49 -17.14 -12.07 1.35
C TYR A 49 -16.84 -10.66 1.89
N ILE A 50 -17.79 -10.03 2.56
CA ILE A 50 -17.59 -8.72 3.19
C ILE A 50 -16.54 -8.81 4.29
N LEU A 51 -16.63 -9.79 5.18
CA LEU A 51 -15.65 -9.98 6.26
C LEU A 51 -14.25 -10.26 5.71
N ASN A 52 -14.13 -11.15 4.74
CA ASN A 52 -12.85 -11.45 4.09
C ASN A 52 -12.26 -10.22 3.41
N SER A 53 -13.07 -9.41 2.76
CA SER A 53 -12.63 -8.15 2.14
C SER A 53 -12.17 -7.13 3.18
N LEU A 54 -12.86 -7.00 4.30
CA LEU A 54 -12.47 -6.12 5.40
C LEU A 54 -11.17 -6.56 6.07
N VAL A 55 -10.99 -7.87 6.29
CA VAL A 55 -9.76 -8.44 6.83
C VAL A 55 -8.60 -8.18 5.88
N LEU A 56 -8.78 -8.45 4.58
CA LEU A 56 -7.77 -8.19 3.56
C LEU A 56 -7.39 -6.71 3.51
N LEU A 57 -8.38 -5.83 3.41
CA LEU A 57 -8.18 -4.38 3.33
C LEU A 57 -7.44 -3.84 4.56
N SER A 58 -7.91 -4.17 5.76
CA SER A 58 -7.32 -3.69 7.01
C SER A 58 -5.89 -4.22 7.20
N SER A 59 -5.65 -5.49 6.90
CA SER A 59 -4.32 -6.10 7.01
C SER A 59 -3.32 -5.46 6.03
N VAL A 60 -3.70 -5.31 4.77
CA VAL A 60 -2.85 -4.67 3.75
C VAL A 60 -2.58 -3.21 4.11
N LEU A 61 -3.59 -2.47 4.58
CA LEU A 61 -3.44 -1.08 4.98
C LEU A 61 -2.42 -0.93 6.12
N VAL A 62 -2.58 -1.72 7.19
CA VAL A 62 -1.69 -1.65 8.36
C VAL A 62 -0.27 -2.06 7.98
N LEU A 63 -0.11 -3.18 7.28
CA LEU A 63 1.21 -3.68 6.89
C LEU A 63 1.92 -2.74 5.92
N SER A 64 1.23 -2.23 4.89
CA SER A 64 1.80 -1.28 3.94
C SER A 64 2.18 0.03 4.61
N PHE A 65 1.36 0.50 5.57
CA PHE A 65 1.66 1.69 6.35
C PHE A 65 2.92 1.49 7.22
N VAL A 66 3.01 0.40 7.96
CA VAL A 66 4.15 0.11 8.84
C VAL A 66 5.43 -0.08 8.03
N LEU A 67 5.38 -0.88 6.96
CA LEU A 67 6.56 -1.11 6.10
C LEU A 67 6.98 0.16 5.37
N GLY A 68 6.04 0.87 4.75
CA GLY A 68 6.32 2.08 3.98
C GLY A 68 6.86 3.22 4.83
N THR A 69 6.19 3.53 5.95
CA THR A 69 6.65 4.59 6.87
C THR A 69 7.94 4.20 7.59
N GLY A 70 8.07 2.95 8.01
CA GLY A 70 9.29 2.43 8.65
C GLY A 70 10.51 2.51 7.73
N ALA A 71 10.37 2.04 6.49
CA ALA A 71 11.42 2.14 5.49
C ALA A 71 11.77 3.61 5.16
N ALA A 72 10.77 4.46 4.98
CA ALA A 72 10.97 5.89 4.76
C ALA A 72 11.71 6.58 5.92
N TYR A 73 11.35 6.23 7.15
CA TYR A 73 12.00 6.75 8.35
C TYR A 73 13.48 6.36 8.41
N LEU A 74 13.77 5.06 8.21
CA LEU A 74 15.15 4.57 8.24
C LEU A 74 16.04 5.26 7.21
N VAL A 75 15.57 5.35 5.97
CA VAL A 75 16.35 5.92 4.86
C VAL A 75 16.47 7.43 4.94
N SER A 76 15.52 8.13 5.57
CA SER A 76 15.53 9.59 5.69
C SER A 76 16.37 10.09 6.87
N PHE A 77 16.36 9.36 8.00
CA PHE A 77 16.97 9.83 9.25
C PHE A 77 18.27 9.12 9.64
N TYR A 78 18.57 7.97 9.00
CA TYR A 78 19.80 7.23 9.30
C TYR A 78 20.69 7.10 8.08
N LYS A 79 22.00 7.35 8.31
CA LYS A 79 23.04 7.08 7.32
C LYS A 79 23.66 5.73 7.62
N PHE A 80 23.49 4.79 6.72
CA PHE A 80 24.09 3.45 6.78
C PHE A 80 24.68 3.08 5.42
N PRO A 81 25.64 2.14 5.36
CA PRO A 81 26.18 1.69 4.08
C PRO A 81 25.08 1.20 3.15
N GLY A 82 25.02 1.74 1.91
CA GLY A 82 23.97 1.43 0.94
C GLY A 82 22.68 2.25 1.06
N SER A 83 22.59 3.21 2.00
CA SER A 83 21.36 4.02 2.15
C SER A 83 20.93 4.70 0.86
N ASP A 84 21.90 5.18 0.03
CA ASP A 84 21.60 5.82 -1.25
C ASP A 84 21.03 4.85 -2.28
N PHE A 85 21.48 3.61 -2.28
CA PHE A 85 20.90 2.55 -3.10
C PHE A 85 19.46 2.22 -2.66
N PHE A 86 19.25 2.05 -1.35
CA PHE A 86 17.92 1.73 -0.82
C PHE A 86 16.89 2.83 -1.04
N LYS A 87 17.29 4.10 -1.16
CA LYS A 87 16.38 5.20 -1.52
C LYS A 87 15.62 4.94 -2.81
N TRP A 88 16.25 4.29 -3.78
CA TRP A 88 15.68 3.98 -5.09
C TRP A 88 15.16 2.55 -5.17
N ALA A 89 15.89 1.61 -4.58
CA ALA A 89 15.52 0.19 -4.63
C ALA A 89 14.14 -0.08 -4.00
N LEU A 90 13.78 0.63 -2.92
CA LEU A 90 12.47 0.50 -2.29
C LEU A 90 11.31 1.01 -3.16
N ILE A 91 11.58 1.96 -4.07
CA ILE A 91 10.59 2.45 -5.03
C ILE A 91 10.37 1.42 -6.14
N LEU A 92 11.38 0.61 -6.46
CA LEU A 92 11.31 -0.36 -7.56
C LEU A 92 10.20 -1.41 -7.36
N SER A 93 9.82 -1.66 -6.11
CA SER A 93 8.67 -2.50 -5.77
C SER A 93 7.37 -2.03 -6.44
N PHE A 94 7.21 -0.73 -6.66
CA PHE A 94 6.08 -0.15 -7.36
C PHE A 94 5.94 -0.60 -8.82
N ALA A 95 7.06 -0.92 -9.47
CA ALA A 95 7.06 -1.36 -10.86
C ALA A 95 6.54 -2.80 -11.04
N VAL A 96 6.42 -3.56 -9.93
CA VAL A 96 6.00 -4.97 -9.96
C VAL A 96 4.52 -5.07 -9.58
N PRO A 97 3.63 -5.48 -10.49
CA PRO A 97 2.23 -5.68 -10.18
C PRO A 97 2.00 -6.75 -9.10
N PRO A 98 0.93 -6.64 -8.28
CA PRO A 98 0.67 -7.58 -7.18
C PRO A 98 0.58 -9.04 -7.59
N TYR A 99 0.06 -9.33 -8.79
CA TYR A 99 -0.06 -10.70 -9.27
C TYR A 99 1.30 -11.37 -9.55
N ILE A 100 2.32 -10.58 -9.94
CA ILE A 100 3.68 -11.09 -10.14
C ILE A 100 4.30 -11.47 -8.78
N TYR A 101 4.07 -10.66 -7.74
CA TYR A 101 4.45 -11.02 -6.38
C TYR A 101 3.77 -12.30 -5.92
N ALA A 102 2.45 -12.42 -6.12
CA ALA A 102 1.70 -13.61 -5.75
C ALA A 102 2.26 -14.85 -6.43
N TYR A 103 2.40 -14.81 -7.75
CA TYR A 103 2.95 -15.92 -8.52
C TYR A 103 4.38 -16.29 -8.09
N SER A 104 5.27 -15.29 -7.96
CA SER A 104 6.65 -15.52 -7.60
C SER A 104 6.80 -16.10 -6.19
N LEU A 105 6.03 -15.59 -5.21
CA LEU A 105 6.05 -16.09 -3.85
C LEU A 105 5.50 -17.52 -3.77
N THR A 106 4.37 -17.79 -4.44
CA THR A 106 3.80 -19.13 -4.49
C THR A 106 4.79 -20.11 -5.11
N ALA A 107 5.34 -19.78 -6.29
CA ALA A 107 6.31 -20.64 -6.98
C ALA A 107 7.62 -20.84 -6.17
N PHE A 108 8.07 -19.81 -5.45
CA PHE A 108 9.26 -19.89 -4.62
C PHE A 108 9.09 -20.82 -3.42
N PHE A 109 7.92 -20.78 -2.77
CA PHE A 109 7.61 -21.53 -1.56
C PHE A 109 6.81 -22.81 -1.80
N GLU A 110 6.46 -23.12 -3.06
CA GLU A 110 5.76 -24.35 -3.43
C GLU A 110 6.61 -25.60 -3.13
N ASN A 111 5.91 -26.72 -2.94
CA ASN A 111 6.56 -28.04 -2.86
C ASN A 111 7.37 -28.25 -4.16
N TYR A 112 8.68 -28.47 -4.04
CA TYR A 112 9.65 -28.51 -5.14
C TYR A 112 10.09 -27.13 -5.69
N GLY A 113 9.68 -26.02 -5.07
CA GLY A 113 10.17 -24.69 -5.41
C GLY A 113 11.61 -24.44 -4.96
N THR A 114 12.12 -23.23 -5.25
CA THR A 114 13.50 -22.86 -4.93
C THR A 114 13.75 -22.86 -3.42
N ALA A 115 12.82 -22.36 -2.61
CA ALA A 115 12.93 -22.38 -1.15
C ALA A 115 13.03 -23.82 -0.61
N PHE A 116 12.21 -24.71 -1.15
CA PHE A 116 12.24 -26.13 -0.83
C PHE A 116 13.63 -26.73 -1.08
N THR A 117 14.19 -26.49 -2.27
CA THR A 117 15.49 -27.04 -2.66
C THR A 117 16.61 -26.51 -1.75
N ILE A 118 16.60 -25.22 -1.41
CA ILE A 118 17.57 -24.60 -0.52
C ILE A 118 17.47 -25.19 0.90
N LEU A 119 16.27 -25.28 1.45
CA LEU A 119 16.04 -25.80 2.79
C LEU A 119 16.37 -27.29 2.90
N LYS A 120 16.05 -28.07 1.87
CA LYS A 120 16.42 -29.47 1.76
C LYS A 120 17.94 -29.67 1.81
N ASN A 121 18.69 -28.85 1.07
CA ASN A 121 20.13 -28.91 1.04
C ASN A 121 20.81 -28.47 2.35
N LEU A 122 20.17 -27.55 3.09
CA LEU A 122 20.72 -27.02 4.37
C LEU A 122 20.36 -27.90 5.58
N PHE A 123 19.16 -28.45 5.63
CA PHE A 123 18.62 -29.13 6.83
C PHE A 123 18.32 -30.62 6.64
N GLY A 124 18.52 -31.18 5.45
CA GLY A 124 18.23 -32.59 5.15
C GLY A 124 16.73 -32.91 5.00
N ASP A 125 16.45 -34.13 4.54
CA ASP A 125 15.10 -34.52 4.06
C ASP A 125 14.01 -34.63 5.17
N ALA A 126 14.36 -34.69 6.44
CA ALA A 126 13.43 -35.17 7.47
C ALA A 126 12.52 -34.11 8.11
N ASN A 127 12.86 -32.84 8.10
CA ASN A 127 12.20 -31.82 8.96
C ASN A 127 11.62 -30.59 8.25
N TYR A 128 11.83 -30.41 6.97
CA TYR A 128 11.51 -29.12 6.34
C TYR A 128 10.07 -28.98 5.82
N ASN A 129 9.40 -30.09 5.53
CA ASN A 129 8.05 -30.09 4.91
C ASN A 129 6.94 -29.53 5.84
N LYS A 130 7.19 -29.46 7.16
CA LYS A 130 6.23 -28.91 8.14
C LYS A 130 6.35 -27.40 8.37
N ASN A 131 7.48 -26.78 8.00
CA ASN A 131 7.83 -25.42 8.40
C ASN A 131 7.88 -24.41 7.24
N ILE A 132 7.57 -24.82 6.01
CA ILE A 132 7.52 -23.88 4.89
C ILE A 132 6.18 -23.13 4.94
N PRO A 133 6.20 -21.80 5.05
CA PRO A 133 4.98 -21.01 4.99
C PRO A 133 4.35 -21.15 3.60
N LYS A 134 3.09 -21.53 3.55
CA LYS A 134 2.34 -21.55 2.30
C LYS A 134 1.84 -20.14 2.00
N PHE A 135 2.25 -19.61 0.85
CA PHE A 135 1.78 -18.32 0.35
C PHE A 135 0.57 -18.50 -0.55
N ASP A 136 -0.48 -19.07 -0.01
CA ASP A 136 -1.76 -19.31 -0.68
C ASP A 136 -2.92 -18.60 0.03
N GLY A 137 -4.08 -18.57 -0.61
CA GLY A 137 -5.31 -18.01 -0.04
C GLY A 137 -5.17 -16.54 0.42
N MET A 138 -5.83 -16.23 1.53
CA MET A 138 -5.88 -14.88 2.10
C MET A 138 -4.49 -14.37 2.53
N PHE A 139 -3.67 -15.24 3.13
CA PHE A 139 -2.33 -14.86 3.59
C PHE A 139 -1.43 -14.49 2.41
N GLY A 140 -1.39 -15.30 1.35
CA GLY A 140 -0.62 -15.00 0.14
C GLY A 140 -1.08 -13.70 -0.53
N ALA A 141 -2.40 -13.46 -0.58
CA ALA A 141 -2.96 -12.22 -1.11
C ALA A 141 -2.52 -10.99 -0.31
N ILE A 142 -2.63 -11.04 1.03
CA ILE A 142 -2.22 -9.94 1.92
C ILE A 142 -0.74 -9.59 1.70
N ILE A 143 0.14 -10.57 1.70
CA ILE A 143 1.58 -10.36 1.54
C ILE A 143 1.90 -9.77 0.16
N SER A 144 1.36 -10.36 -0.90
CA SER A 144 1.62 -9.94 -2.28
C SER A 144 1.16 -8.51 -2.56
N ILE A 145 -0.04 -8.16 -2.10
CA ILE A 145 -0.58 -6.82 -2.25
C ILE A 145 0.20 -5.82 -1.38
N THR A 146 0.58 -6.20 -0.16
CA THR A 146 1.39 -5.36 0.72
C THR A 146 2.74 -5.01 0.09
N PHE A 147 3.46 -6.01 -0.46
CA PHE A 147 4.75 -5.77 -1.11
C PHE A 147 4.65 -4.90 -2.37
N SER A 148 3.52 -4.87 -3.02
CA SER A 148 3.29 -3.95 -4.13
C SER A 148 2.92 -2.54 -3.66
N LEU A 149 2.07 -2.42 -2.62
CA LEU A 149 1.49 -1.14 -2.21
C LEU A 149 2.34 -0.34 -1.20
N TYR A 150 3.24 -0.99 -0.43
CA TYR A 150 4.04 -0.24 0.56
C TYR A 150 4.88 0.87 -0.08
N ALA A 151 5.26 0.74 -1.34
CA ALA A 151 6.06 1.73 -2.04
C ALA A 151 5.34 3.07 -2.23
N TYR A 152 4.00 3.06 -2.37
CA TYR A 152 3.19 4.31 -2.37
C TYR A 152 3.34 5.04 -1.04
N VAL A 153 3.17 4.30 0.06
CA VAL A 153 3.30 4.87 1.41
C VAL A 153 4.74 5.36 1.64
N TYR A 154 5.72 4.59 1.19
CA TYR A 154 7.13 4.96 1.27
C TYR A 154 7.44 6.28 0.57
N ILE A 155 6.98 6.47 -0.67
CA ILE A 155 7.23 7.69 -1.44
C ILE A 155 6.62 8.90 -0.73
N LEU A 156 5.36 8.80 -0.31
CA LEU A 156 4.65 9.90 0.37
C LEU A 156 5.27 10.22 1.74
N ALA A 157 5.56 9.18 2.54
CA ALA A 157 6.20 9.35 3.84
C ALA A 157 7.60 9.96 3.70
N ARG A 158 8.41 9.45 2.76
CA ARG A 158 9.75 9.97 2.52
C ARG A 158 9.72 11.41 2.05
N ALA A 159 8.82 11.78 1.14
CA ALA A 159 8.65 13.18 0.72
C ALA A 159 8.33 14.06 1.93
N SER A 160 7.36 13.64 2.76
CA SER A 160 7.00 14.37 3.98
C SER A 160 8.19 14.53 4.95
N PHE A 161 9.01 13.48 5.12
CA PHE A 161 10.19 13.54 5.99
C PHE A 161 11.30 14.47 5.47
N LEU A 162 11.48 14.54 4.16
CA LEU A 162 12.46 15.42 3.53
C LEU A 162 12.07 16.92 3.61
N TYR A 163 10.77 17.20 3.66
CA TYR A 163 10.26 18.57 3.84
C TYR A 163 10.33 19.04 5.29
N GLN A 164 10.65 18.16 6.25
CA GLN A 164 10.74 18.57 7.65
C GLN A 164 11.98 19.43 7.89
N PRO A 165 11.84 20.61 8.52
CA PRO A 165 12.99 21.44 8.88
C PRO A 165 13.90 20.67 9.84
N GLN A 166 15.15 20.49 9.46
CA GLN A 166 16.15 19.81 10.32
C GLN A 166 16.28 20.47 11.70
N ASN A 167 16.00 21.75 11.78
CA ASN A 167 16.00 22.54 13.01
C ASN A 167 15.06 21.97 14.07
N LEU A 168 13.94 21.34 13.70
CA LEU A 168 13.01 20.77 14.66
C LEU A 168 13.57 19.50 15.31
N ILE A 169 14.31 18.70 14.57
CA ILE A 169 14.95 17.49 15.10
C ILE A 169 16.09 17.88 16.04
N ASP A 170 16.84 18.92 15.68
CA ASP A 170 17.95 19.43 16.50
C ASP A 170 17.42 20.12 17.77
N LEU A 171 16.29 20.80 17.69
CA LEU A 171 15.58 21.32 18.86
C LEU A 171 15.16 20.18 19.82
N GLY A 172 14.67 19.07 19.28
CA GLY A 172 14.37 17.89 20.07
C GLY A 172 15.59 17.29 20.76
N LYS A 173 16.72 17.23 20.07
CA LYS A 173 17.99 16.76 20.67
C LYS A 173 18.45 17.69 21.79
N ASN A 174 18.35 19.01 21.61
CA ASN A 174 18.69 20.00 22.61
C ASN A 174 17.81 19.89 23.87
N LEU A 175 16.58 19.42 23.70
CA LEU A 175 15.65 19.10 24.80
C LEU A 175 15.88 17.70 25.40
N GLY A 176 16.92 16.98 24.98
CA GLY A 176 17.27 15.64 25.48
C GLY A 176 16.43 14.51 24.92
N PHE A 177 15.64 14.73 23.86
CA PHE A 177 14.83 13.68 23.25
C PHE A 177 15.64 12.85 22.26
N SER A 178 15.38 11.54 22.22
CA SER A 178 15.88 10.69 21.15
C SER A 178 15.27 11.09 19.80
N LYS A 179 15.92 10.73 18.69
CA LYS A 179 15.41 11.03 17.33
C LYS A 179 13.96 10.57 17.13
N PHE A 180 13.62 9.40 17.61
CA PHE A 180 12.28 8.84 17.52
C PHE A 180 11.26 9.64 18.36
N LYS A 181 11.64 10.03 19.58
CA LYS A 181 10.79 10.82 20.48
C LYS A 181 10.59 12.24 19.97
N SER A 182 11.63 12.84 19.37
CA SER A 182 11.55 14.14 18.70
C SER A 182 10.60 14.09 17.51
N PHE A 183 10.67 13.01 16.73
CA PHE A 183 9.77 12.78 15.61
C PHE A 183 8.30 12.70 16.05
N TYR A 184 8.00 11.95 17.09
CA TYR A 184 6.61 11.70 17.50
C TYR A 184 5.99 12.89 18.26
N ASN A 185 6.77 13.63 19.04
CA ASN A 185 6.25 14.68 19.91
C ASN A 185 6.36 16.09 19.33
N ILE A 186 7.40 16.39 18.56
CA ILE A 186 7.67 17.75 18.13
C ILE A 186 7.13 18.03 16.73
N ILE A 187 7.26 17.07 15.82
CA ILE A 187 6.86 17.26 14.43
C ILE A 187 5.36 17.48 14.26
N PRO A 188 4.45 16.69 14.85
CA PRO A 188 3.01 16.92 14.70
C PRO A 188 2.55 18.28 15.22
N VAL A 189 3.15 18.76 16.31
CA VAL A 189 2.81 20.06 16.91
C VAL A 189 3.20 21.21 16.02
N SER A 190 4.35 21.14 15.33
CA SER A 190 4.79 22.19 14.43
C SER A 190 3.89 22.35 13.19
N TYR A 191 3.35 21.25 12.66
CA TYR A 191 2.40 21.30 11.53
C TYR A 191 1.08 21.96 11.89
N THR A 192 0.57 21.72 13.07
CA THR A 192 -0.69 22.36 13.52
C THR A 192 -0.52 23.87 13.71
N HIS A 193 0.63 24.32 14.18
CA HIS A 193 0.91 25.76 14.37
C HIS A 193 1.21 26.49 13.05
N LEU A 194 1.94 25.90 12.13
CA LEU A 194 2.23 26.51 10.82
C LEU A 194 0.97 26.69 9.98
N ARG A 195 0.07 25.70 9.97
CA ARG A 195 -1.20 25.77 9.25
C ARG A 195 -2.14 26.84 9.80
N ALA A 196 -2.07 27.14 11.10
CA ALA A 196 -2.86 28.19 11.73
C ALA A 196 -2.36 29.62 11.34
N HIS A 197 -1.12 29.77 10.90
CA HIS A 197 -0.56 31.06 10.45
C HIS A 197 -0.77 31.33 8.97
N GLU A 198 -0.90 30.29 8.11
CA GLU A 198 -1.16 30.46 6.66
C GLU A 198 -2.64 30.78 6.35
N THR A 199 -3.55 30.62 7.29
CA THR A 199 -5.00 30.89 7.12
C THR A 199 -5.42 32.27 7.66
N ARG A 200 -4.50 33.15 7.94
CA ARG A 200 -4.73 34.57 8.22
C ARG A 200 -4.01 35.41 7.15
#